data_d2e048748ed0881e03a951288be3f6f1
#
_entry.id   d2e048748ed0881e03a951288be3f6f1
#
_cell.length_a   1.000
_cell.length_b   1.000
_cell.length_c   1.000
_cell.angle_alpha   90.00
_cell.angle_beta   90.00
_cell.angle_gamma   90.00
#
_symmetry.space_group_name_H-M   'P 1'
#
loop_
_entity.id
_entity.type
_entity.pdbx_description
1 polymer ?
#
loop_
_entity_poly.entity_id
_entity_poly.type
_entity_poly.pdbx_seq_one_letter_code
_entity_poly.pdbx_strand_id
1 'polypeptide(L)'
;TAEVLKAGEKGGTGIGGLVLGGALGAVFKVLQGAFRFWKEDPTATVALGPKSVLGVGFNLQPALLGVGVIVGLPIASLVFLGGVLGWVVGIPLYTQFAGDVYNAAHGGPSLFDLAGGKDLLPAVVWSRRIRYIGVGAMLVGGLWSLVKLRKPLTRAILQGLRSARRGVGDTEVPRTERDLPFSLVGMGAILLAVPMAFLFNAVLGNLAAAITIAVVMVAVGFLFSAVGGYMAGIVGSSNSPVSGVTILALLAACLALLAFAVTGSVGPPAAIIVAAVVCVAASISGDNLQDLKAGLMLGSTPWKQQLMIMVGAVASAFAIAPVIQTLINGAGATAEAPLGNIAAPQANLMATLSRAVFSAEGLSVQAPMIWIGAGLAVVLIVTDFLLKRAGSPFGTPVMPVAVGIYLPVGTSVPIFVGGLAAWLGERAYRRWRRYDEEGKVRGDWHAAAESGGRMAVLFASGLIAGEAILGIVTAFLVAQDVPTGFDAGFRHDWAGIALLLYFVFLAWYVAVRPGLALLRKNRGQ
;
A
#
# COMPACT_ATOMS: atom_id res chain seq x y z
N THR A 1 13.57 -14.06 -4.30
CA THR A 1 14.81 -13.27 -4.63
C THR A 1 15.99 -14.21 -4.89
N ALA A 2 16.41 -15.09 -3.94
CA ALA A 2 17.52 -16.00 -4.15
C ALA A 2 17.34 -16.91 -5.38
N GLU A 3 16.15 -17.44 -5.61
CA GLU A 3 15.84 -18.25 -6.79
C GLU A 3 15.91 -17.44 -8.09
N VAL A 4 15.51 -16.16 -8.06
CA VAL A 4 15.62 -15.26 -9.22
C VAL A 4 17.08 -14.97 -9.55
N LEU A 5 17.93 -14.74 -8.53
CA LEU A 5 19.36 -14.52 -8.73
C LEU A 5 20.04 -15.77 -9.29
N LYS A 6 19.75 -16.96 -8.75
CA LYS A 6 20.24 -18.24 -9.28
C LYS A 6 19.73 -18.51 -10.71
N ALA A 7 18.49 -18.15 -11.01
CA ALA A 7 17.92 -18.28 -12.34
C ALA A 7 18.54 -17.28 -13.34
N GLY A 8 18.84 -16.04 -12.89
CA GLY A 8 19.55 -15.05 -13.69
C GLY A 8 20.95 -15.49 -14.09
N GLU A 9 21.68 -16.11 -13.16
CA GLU A 9 23.01 -16.71 -13.42
C GLU A 9 22.96 -17.85 -14.45
N LYS A 10 21.86 -18.62 -14.46
CA LYS A 10 21.64 -19.75 -15.39
C LYS A 10 20.85 -19.39 -16.65
N GLY A 11 20.53 -18.09 -16.90
CA GLY A 11 19.77 -17.67 -18.09
C GLY A 11 18.29 -18.10 -18.06
N GLY A 12 17.58 -17.87 -16.95
CA GLY A 12 16.23 -18.39 -16.73
C GLY A 12 15.10 -17.64 -17.45
N THR A 13 14.04 -18.36 -17.82
CA THR A 13 12.84 -17.89 -18.57
C THR A 13 11.92 -16.95 -17.78
N GLY A 14 12.17 -16.70 -16.49
CA GLY A 14 11.28 -15.89 -15.63
C GLY A 14 11.28 -14.38 -15.92
N ILE A 15 12.39 -13.86 -16.42
CA ILE A 15 12.55 -12.41 -16.70
C ILE A 15 11.65 -11.94 -17.83
N GLY A 16 11.31 -12.82 -18.78
CA GLY A 16 10.45 -12.45 -19.92
C GLY A 16 9.06 -11.92 -19.52
N GLY A 17 8.46 -12.47 -18.46
CA GLY A 17 7.18 -11.98 -17.93
C GLY A 17 7.27 -10.57 -17.34
N LEU A 18 8.33 -10.30 -16.58
CA LEU A 18 8.60 -8.99 -15.99
C LEU A 18 8.83 -7.92 -17.07
N VAL A 19 9.70 -8.23 -18.05
CA VAL A 19 10.01 -7.30 -19.16
C VAL A 19 8.78 -7.05 -20.03
N LEU A 20 8.01 -8.09 -20.35
CA LEU A 20 6.78 -7.95 -21.12
C LEU A 20 5.76 -7.08 -20.38
N GLY A 21 5.52 -7.37 -19.11
CA GLY A 21 4.64 -6.55 -18.26
C GLY A 21 5.10 -5.11 -18.19
N GLY A 22 6.41 -4.87 -17.99
CA GLY A 22 7.01 -3.55 -17.95
C GLY A 22 6.83 -2.75 -19.22
N ALA A 23 7.11 -3.38 -20.38
CA ALA A 23 6.91 -2.76 -21.68
C ALA A 23 5.42 -2.40 -21.93
N LEU A 24 4.50 -3.30 -21.60
CA LEU A 24 3.07 -3.08 -21.77
C LEU A 24 2.54 -1.98 -20.85
N GLY A 25 2.94 -1.98 -19.56
CA GLY A 25 2.58 -0.92 -18.62
C GLY A 25 3.11 0.45 -19.05
N ALA A 26 4.36 0.50 -19.50
CA ALA A 26 4.98 1.69 -20.05
C ALA A 26 4.25 2.23 -21.29
N VAL A 27 3.99 1.37 -22.28
CA VAL A 27 3.26 1.76 -23.49
C VAL A 27 1.86 2.27 -23.14
N PHE A 28 1.15 1.58 -22.25
CA PHE A 28 -0.18 2.03 -21.82
C PHE A 28 -0.13 3.44 -21.22
N LYS A 29 0.85 3.70 -20.32
CA LYS A 29 0.99 5.02 -19.69
C LYS A 29 1.36 6.12 -20.68
N VAL A 30 2.16 5.82 -21.69
CA VAL A 30 2.45 6.75 -22.78
C VAL A 30 1.19 7.07 -23.60
N LEU A 31 0.43 6.06 -24.01
CA LEU A 31 -0.81 6.26 -24.76
C LEU A 31 -1.85 7.07 -23.95
N GLN A 32 -1.96 6.81 -22.66
CA GLN A 32 -2.86 7.52 -21.75
C GLN A 32 -2.39 8.95 -21.44
N GLY A 33 -1.12 9.11 -21.06
CA GLY A 33 -0.57 10.38 -20.58
C GLY A 33 -0.15 11.32 -21.70
N ALA A 34 0.64 10.82 -22.68
CA ALA A 34 1.17 11.64 -23.77
C ALA A 34 0.16 11.85 -24.89
N PHE A 35 -0.55 10.81 -25.30
CA PHE A 35 -1.52 10.88 -26.41
C PHE A 35 -2.95 11.14 -25.96
N ARG A 36 -3.26 11.00 -24.66
CA ARG A 36 -4.58 11.26 -24.07
C ARG A 36 -5.74 10.53 -24.77
N PHE A 37 -5.50 9.29 -25.23
CA PHE A 37 -6.52 8.50 -25.96
C PHE A 37 -7.74 8.17 -25.11
N TRP A 38 -7.60 8.11 -23.78
CA TRP A 38 -8.68 7.88 -22.82
C TRP A 38 -8.40 8.58 -21.51
N LYS A 39 -9.46 8.76 -20.69
CA LYS A 39 -9.36 9.29 -19.33
C LYS A 39 -8.76 8.23 -18.38
N GLU A 40 -8.02 8.68 -17.37
CA GLU A 40 -7.49 7.80 -16.33
C GLU A 40 -8.62 7.24 -15.46
N ASP A 41 -9.56 8.09 -15.04
CA ASP A 41 -10.67 7.78 -14.14
C ASP A 41 -12.01 8.15 -14.81
N PRO A 42 -12.52 7.36 -15.74
CA PRO A 42 -13.89 7.56 -16.22
C PRO A 42 -14.87 7.29 -15.08
N THR A 43 -15.65 8.31 -14.72
CA THR A 43 -16.67 8.25 -13.68
C THR A 43 -18.02 8.67 -14.24
N ALA A 44 -19.08 8.05 -13.75
CA ALA A 44 -20.45 8.39 -14.09
C ALA A 44 -21.29 8.51 -12.83
N THR A 45 -22.22 9.46 -12.82
CA THR A 45 -23.18 9.65 -11.74
C THR A 45 -24.56 9.19 -12.19
N VAL A 46 -25.17 8.35 -11.38
CA VAL A 46 -26.53 7.84 -11.60
C VAL A 46 -27.44 8.39 -10.52
N ALA A 47 -28.51 9.09 -10.90
CA ALA A 47 -29.54 9.53 -9.97
C ALA A 47 -30.45 8.35 -9.63
N LEU A 48 -30.54 7.98 -8.35
CA LEU A 48 -31.45 6.95 -7.84
C LEU A 48 -32.78 7.52 -7.36
N GLY A 49 -32.85 8.84 -7.19
CA GLY A 49 -34.04 9.57 -6.74
C GLY A 49 -33.82 11.08 -6.74
N PRO A 50 -34.78 11.85 -6.22
CA PRO A 50 -34.68 13.31 -6.19
C PRO A 50 -33.45 13.84 -5.44
N LYS A 51 -33.08 13.15 -4.35
CA LYS A 51 -31.95 13.51 -3.47
C LYS A 51 -30.82 12.48 -3.48
N SER A 52 -31.07 11.25 -3.95
CA SER A 52 -30.12 10.16 -3.87
C SER A 52 -29.33 10.01 -5.16
N VAL A 53 -27.99 9.98 -5.05
CA VAL A 53 -27.06 9.81 -6.18
C VAL A 53 -26.12 8.64 -5.92
N LEU A 54 -25.74 7.95 -6.99
CA LEU A 54 -24.76 6.86 -7.01
C LEU A 54 -23.61 7.29 -7.93
N GLY A 55 -22.38 7.13 -7.44
CA GLY A 55 -21.18 7.26 -8.27
C GLY A 55 -20.65 5.91 -8.68
N VAL A 56 -20.38 5.71 -9.96
CA VAL A 56 -19.67 4.57 -10.51
C VAL A 56 -18.43 5.04 -11.25
N GLY A 57 -17.36 4.26 -11.19
CA GLY A 57 -16.12 4.61 -11.83
C GLY A 57 -15.24 3.39 -12.05
N PHE A 58 -14.33 3.51 -12.99
CA PHE A 58 -13.35 2.48 -13.33
C PHE A 58 -12.01 3.15 -13.63
N ASN A 59 -11.00 2.91 -12.79
CA ASN A 59 -9.68 3.47 -13.06
C ASN A 59 -8.94 2.60 -14.09
N LEU A 60 -8.49 3.24 -15.16
CA LEU A 60 -7.81 2.59 -16.28
C LEU A 60 -6.29 2.59 -16.07
N GLN A 61 -5.84 2.02 -14.94
CA GLN A 61 -4.42 1.85 -14.60
C GLN A 61 -4.04 0.37 -14.55
N PRO A 62 -3.15 -0.11 -15.43
CA PRO A 62 -2.63 -1.48 -15.40
C PRO A 62 -1.95 -1.87 -14.08
N ALA A 63 -1.35 -0.91 -13.39
CA ALA A 63 -0.74 -1.13 -12.08
C ALA A 63 -1.75 -1.65 -11.05
N LEU A 64 -2.98 -1.13 -11.03
CA LEU A 64 -4.03 -1.58 -10.10
C LEU A 64 -4.48 -3.01 -10.40
N LEU A 65 -4.53 -3.39 -11.67
CA LEU A 65 -4.77 -4.77 -12.08
C LEU A 65 -3.63 -5.67 -11.59
N GLY A 66 -2.38 -5.23 -11.76
CA GLY A 66 -1.19 -5.92 -11.24
C GLY A 66 -1.25 -6.11 -9.71
N VAL A 67 -1.66 -5.09 -8.96
CA VAL A 67 -1.88 -5.19 -7.51
C VAL A 67 -2.89 -6.30 -7.21
N GLY A 68 -4.01 -6.36 -7.94
CA GLY A 68 -5.03 -7.40 -7.77
C GLY A 68 -4.50 -8.81 -7.97
N VAL A 69 -3.66 -9.02 -9.01
CA VAL A 69 -3.00 -10.31 -9.26
C VAL A 69 -2.09 -10.72 -8.11
N ILE A 70 -1.33 -9.76 -7.55
CA ILE A 70 -0.37 -10.02 -6.46
C ILE A 70 -1.06 -10.33 -5.14
N VAL A 71 -2.09 -9.54 -4.75
CA VAL A 71 -2.79 -9.73 -3.47
C VAL A 71 -3.78 -10.89 -3.49
N GLY A 72 -4.21 -11.31 -4.68
CA GLY A 72 -5.13 -12.43 -4.90
C GLY A 72 -6.59 -12.09 -4.61
N LEU A 73 -7.49 -12.97 -5.07
CA LEU A 73 -8.94 -12.75 -5.03
C LEU A 73 -9.51 -12.50 -3.63
N PRO A 74 -9.09 -13.19 -2.54
CA PRO A 74 -9.70 -12.96 -1.22
C PRO A 74 -9.52 -11.52 -0.73
N ILE A 75 -8.31 -10.97 -0.84
CA ILE A 75 -8.04 -9.59 -0.42
C ILE A 75 -8.65 -8.59 -1.41
N ALA A 76 -8.51 -8.82 -2.71
CA ALA A 76 -9.10 -7.99 -3.75
C ALA A 76 -10.64 -7.88 -3.63
N SER A 77 -11.32 -8.98 -3.28
CA SER A 77 -12.76 -8.98 -3.02
C SER A 77 -13.16 -8.13 -1.81
N LEU A 78 -12.36 -8.14 -0.75
CA LEU A 78 -12.62 -7.32 0.44
C LEU A 78 -12.38 -5.84 0.18
N VAL A 79 -11.37 -5.49 -0.62
CA VAL A 79 -11.15 -4.10 -1.07
C VAL A 79 -12.33 -3.64 -1.93
N PHE A 80 -12.78 -4.48 -2.87
CA PHE A 80 -13.95 -4.18 -3.69
C PHE A 80 -15.23 -4.03 -2.87
N LEU A 81 -15.45 -4.94 -1.89
CA LEU A 81 -16.56 -4.84 -0.95
C LEU A 81 -16.56 -3.49 -0.20
N GLY A 82 -15.37 -3.04 0.24
CA GLY A 82 -15.21 -1.72 0.84
C GLY A 82 -15.61 -0.58 -0.10
N GLY A 83 -15.20 -0.65 -1.37
CA GLY A 83 -15.61 0.30 -2.41
C GLY A 83 -17.13 0.33 -2.62
N VAL A 84 -17.76 -0.85 -2.69
CA VAL A 84 -19.23 -0.98 -2.77
C VAL A 84 -19.90 -0.38 -1.54
N LEU A 85 -19.43 -0.71 -0.33
CA LEU A 85 -19.98 -0.15 0.91
C LEU A 85 -19.88 1.39 0.96
N GLY A 86 -18.77 1.95 0.49
CA GLY A 86 -18.60 3.41 0.46
C GLY A 86 -19.45 4.09 -0.61
N TRP A 87 -19.35 3.63 -1.86
CA TRP A 87 -19.90 4.33 -3.02
C TRP A 87 -21.32 3.91 -3.39
N VAL A 88 -21.63 2.61 -3.31
CA VAL A 88 -22.94 2.08 -3.72
C VAL A 88 -23.94 2.13 -2.58
N VAL A 89 -23.48 2.03 -1.35
CA VAL A 89 -24.36 2.06 -0.16
C VAL A 89 -24.23 3.40 0.58
N GLY A 90 -23.02 3.80 0.93
CA GLY A 90 -22.77 4.97 1.79
C GLY A 90 -23.19 6.29 1.16
N ILE A 91 -22.80 6.55 -0.10
CA ILE A 91 -23.16 7.80 -0.78
C ILE A 91 -24.67 7.95 -0.95
N PRO A 92 -25.40 6.96 -1.52
CA PRO A 92 -26.85 7.06 -1.64
C PRO A 92 -27.59 7.27 -0.33
N LEU A 93 -27.20 6.54 0.72
CA LEU A 93 -27.78 6.72 2.05
C LEU A 93 -27.48 8.12 2.62
N TYR A 94 -26.22 8.56 2.50
CA TYR A 94 -25.85 9.87 3.00
C TYR A 94 -26.59 11.00 2.26
N THR A 95 -26.62 10.95 0.93
CA THR A 95 -27.31 11.97 0.13
C THR A 95 -28.83 11.99 0.35
N GLN A 96 -29.43 10.86 0.69
CA GLN A 96 -30.86 10.77 0.98
C GLN A 96 -31.23 11.36 2.34
N PHE A 97 -30.42 11.14 3.38
CA PHE A 97 -30.80 11.41 4.77
C PHE A 97 -30.04 12.59 5.40
N ALA A 98 -28.87 12.95 4.92
CA ALA A 98 -28.07 14.02 5.53
C ALA A 98 -28.50 15.41 5.05
N GLY A 99 -28.73 16.30 6.03
CA GLY A 99 -29.21 17.65 5.76
C GLY A 99 -28.17 18.58 5.12
N ASP A 100 -26.87 18.33 5.33
CA ASP A 100 -25.77 19.18 4.85
C ASP A 100 -25.43 19.00 3.37
N VAL A 101 -26.11 18.07 2.70
CA VAL A 101 -25.90 17.82 1.25
C VAL A 101 -26.49 18.95 0.43
N TYR A 102 -27.70 19.38 0.75
CA TYR A 102 -28.46 20.37 -0.02
C TYR A 102 -28.70 21.70 0.76
N ASN A 103 -28.40 21.72 2.05
CA ASN A 103 -28.54 22.92 2.88
C ASN A 103 -27.17 23.38 3.38
N ALA A 104 -26.96 24.67 3.44
CA ALA A 104 -25.79 25.26 4.07
C ALA A 104 -25.73 24.84 5.55
N ALA A 105 -24.63 24.22 5.96
CA ALA A 105 -24.40 23.78 7.33
C ALA A 105 -23.18 24.51 7.92
N HIS A 106 -23.27 24.90 9.19
CA HIS A 106 -22.17 25.54 9.92
C HIS A 106 -21.59 26.81 9.25
N GLY A 107 -22.43 27.57 8.57
CA GLY A 107 -22.03 28.84 7.93
C GLY A 107 -21.24 28.71 6.62
N GLY A 108 -21.14 27.52 6.06
CA GLY A 108 -20.45 27.24 4.79
C GLY A 108 -21.41 26.79 3.68
N PRO A 109 -20.95 26.68 2.41
CA PRO A 109 -21.75 26.20 1.29
C PRO A 109 -22.17 24.75 1.48
N SER A 110 -23.34 24.38 0.90
CA SER A 110 -23.78 22.98 0.89
C SER A 110 -22.80 22.08 0.12
N LEU A 111 -22.83 20.75 0.34
CA LEU A 111 -22.01 19.83 -0.45
C LEU A 111 -22.39 19.83 -1.93
N PHE A 112 -23.65 20.14 -2.25
CA PHE A 112 -24.13 20.29 -3.61
C PHE A 112 -23.54 21.54 -4.29
N ASP A 113 -23.45 22.66 -3.57
CA ASP A 113 -22.84 23.89 -4.08
C ASP A 113 -21.33 23.70 -4.30
N LEU A 114 -20.65 23.01 -3.38
CA LEU A 114 -19.24 22.65 -3.52
C LEU A 114 -18.98 21.71 -4.71
N ALA A 115 -19.95 20.87 -5.07
CA ALA A 115 -19.86 19.99 -6.23
C ALA A 115 -20.12 20.72 -7.56
N GLY A 116 -20.71 21.90 -7.52
CA GLY A 116 -21.10 22.62 -8.74
C GLY A 116 -22.18 21.90 -9.56
N GLY A 117 -22.86 20.91 -8.97
CA GLY A 117 -23.91 20.14 -9.64
C GLY A 117 -23.94 18.66 -9.25
N LYS A 118 -24.85 17.92 -9.87
CA LYS A 118 -25.07 16.49 -9.55
C LYS A 118 -23.92 15.57 -9.99
N ASP A 119 -23.17 15.91 -11.02
CA ASP A 119 -22.18 15.02 -11.63
C ASP A 119 -20.97 14.80 -10.72
N LEU A 120 -20.52 15.81 -10.00
CA LEU A 120 -19.40 15.69 -9.06
C LEU A 120 -19.83 15.45 -7.61
N LEU A 121 -21.15 15.48 -7.33
CA LEU A 121 -21.67 15.31 -5.98
C LEU A 121 -21.21 14.01 -5.31
N PRO A 122 -21.21 12.83 -5.96
CA PRO A 122 -20.71 11.61 -5.33
C PRO A 122 -19.24 11.72 -4.88
N ALA A 123 -18.38 12.34 -5.68
CA ALA A 123 -16.97 12.52 -5.36
C ALA A 123 -16.78 13.48 -4.17
N VAL A 124 -17.55 14.57 -4.12
CA VAL A 124 -17.52 15.53 -3.01
C VAL A 124 -18.05 14.91 -1.72
N VAL A 125 -19.18 14.22 -1.75
CA VAL A 125 -19.74 13.50 -0.59
C VAL A 125 -18.76 12.45 -0.09
N TRP A 126 -18.20 11.65 -0.99
CA TRP A 126 -17.17 10.68 -0.62
C TRP A 126 -15.97 11.37 0.04
N SER A 127 -15.38 12.38 -0.59
CA SER A 127 -14.15 13.02 -0.11
C SER A 127 -14.34 13.77 1.21
N ARG A 128 -15.51 14.34 1.45
CA ARG A 128 -15.79 15.15 2.65
C ARG A 128 -16.41 14.33 3.80
N ARG A 129 -17.06 13.19 3.52
CA ARG A 129 -17.81 12.42 4.52
C ARG A 129 -17.48 10.93 4.52
N ILE A 130 -17.83 10.20 3.47
CA ILE A 130 -17.84 8.73 3.47
C ILE A 130 -16.45 8.13 3.67
N ARG A 131 -15.40 8.70 3.12
CA ARG A 131 -14.03 8.17 3.30
C ARG A 131 -13.60 8.13 4.77
N TYR A 132 -14.18 8.98 5.65
CA TYR A 132 -13.86 8.96 7.08
C TYR A 132 -14.41 7.74 7.82
N ILE A 133 -15.39 7.03 7.24
CA ILE A 133 -15.77 5.69 7.68
C ILE A 133 -14.57 4.74 7.50
N GLY A 134 -13.91 4.80 6.34
CA GLY A 134 -12.67 4.05 6.11
C GLY A 134 -11.57 4.40 7.10
N VAL A 135 -11.39 5.70 7.43
CA VAL A 135 -10.43 6.18 8.44
C VAL A 135 -10.71 5.54 9.82
N GLY A 136 -11.95 5.61 10.30
CA GLY A 136 -12.34 5.02 11.57
C GLY A 136 -12.12 3.51 11.61
N ALA A 137 -12.46 2.81 10.52
CA ALA A 137 -12.23 1.38 10.39
C ALA A 137 -10.72 1.04 10.35
N MET A 138 -9.88 1.84 9.67
CA MET A 138 -8.43 1.64 9.66
C MET A 138 -7.80 1.86 11.03
N LEU A 139 -8.26 2.85 11.80
CA LEU A 139 -7.81 3.09 13.17
C LEU A 139 -8.00 1.84 14.04
N VAL A 140 -9.23 1.36 14.13
CA VAL A 140 -9.56 0.20 14.96
C VAL A 140 -8.89 -1.07 14.41
N GLY A 141 -8.88 -1.25 13.09
CA GLY A 141 -8.22 -2.39 12.44
C GLY A 141 -6.70 -2.41 12.65
N GLY A 142 -6.04 -1.25 12.60
CA GLY A 142 -4.62 -1.09 12.90
C GLY A 142 -4.31 -1.44 14.35
N LEU A 143 -5.04 -0.86 15.30
CA LEU A 143 -4.89 -1.17 16.73
C LEU A 143 -5.16 -2.66 17.02
N TRP A 144 -6.20 -3.24 16.41
CA TRP A 144 -6.51 -4.66 16.54
C TRP A 144 -5.40 -5.57 16.01
N SER A 145 -4.77 -5.19 14.90
CA SER A 145 -3.63 -5.93 14.36
C SER A 145 -2.48 -6.00 15.36
N LEU A 146 -2.18 -4.90 16.06
CA LEU A 146 -1.17 -4.86 17.13
C LEU A 146 -1.56 -5.72 18.34
N VAL A 147 -2.84 -5.69 18.75
CA VAL A 147 -3.34 -6.57 19.82
C VAL A 147 -3.18 -8.05 19.45
N LYS A 148 -3.45 -8.44 18.21
CA LYS A 148 -3.18 -9.80 17.72
C LYS A 148 -1.69 -10.17 17.80
N LEU A 149 -0.82 -9.22 17.52
CA LEU A 149 0.62 -9.41 17.47
C LEU A 149 1.34 -9.25 18.83
N ARG A 150 0.62 -8.97 19.92
CA ARG A 150 1.23 -8.72 21.24
C ARG A 150 2.19 -9.82 21.72
N LYS A 151 1.86 -11.11 21.47
CA LYS A 151 2.73 -12.23 21.89
C LYS A 151 4.01 -12.34 21.04
N PRO A 152 3.94 -12.34 19.69
CA PRO A 152 5.12 -12.24 18.84
C PRO A 152 5.96 -11.00 19.16
N LEU A 153 5.30 -9.87 19.36
CA LEU A 153 5.92 -8.58 19.66
C LEU A 153 6.75 -8.60 20.95
N THR A 154 6.17 -9.07 22.05
CA THR A 154 6.89 -9.18 23.32
C THR A 154 8.06 -10.17 23.24
N ARG A 155 7.92 -11.26 22.48
CA ARG A 155 9.03 -12.20 22.24
C ARG A 155 10.16 -11.55 21.44
N ALA A 156 9.86 -10.80 20.39
CA ALA A 156 10.85 -10.11 19.58
C ALA A 156 11.65 -9.10 20.42
N ILE A 157 10.96 -8.29 21.24
CA ILE A 157 11.60 -7.31 22.14
C ILE A 157 12.51 -8.01 23.14
N LEU A 158 12.01 -9.06 23.81
CA LEU A 158 12.78 -9.80 24.82
C LEU A 158 13.99 -10.50 24.21
N GLN A 159 13.86 -11.05 22.99
CA GLN A 159 14.98 -11.65 22.28
C GLN A 159 16.02 -10.61 21.87
N GLY A 160 15.59 -9.46 21.33
CA GLY A 160 16.50 -8.34 21.00
C GLY A 160 17.29 -7.85 22.21
N LEU A 161 16.62 -7.64 23.35
CA LEU A 161 17.26 -7.24 24.60
C LEU A 161 18.23 -8.30 25.14
N ARG A 162 17.89 -9.59 25.01
CA ARG A 162 18.77 -10.70 25.40
C ARG A 162 20.01 -10.79 24.51
N SER A 163 19.85 -10.62 23.21
CA SER A 163 20.96 -10.62 22.26
C SER A 163 21.91 -9.44 22.49
N ALA A 164 21.37 -8.27 22.86
CA ALA A 164 22.18 -7.10 23.22
C ALA A 164 23.02 -7.33 24.49
N ARG A 165 22.54 -8.16 25.42
CA ARG A 165 23.26 -8.49 26.68
C ARG A 165 24.27 -9.64 26.52
N ARG A 166 24.13 -10.51 25.51
CA ARG A 166 25.13 -11.53 25.19
C ARG A 166 26.24 -10.82 24.42
N GLY A 167 27.28 -10.39 25.14
CA GLY A 167 28.53 -9.95 24.52
C GLY A 167 29.01 -11.03 23.54
N VAL A 168 29.73 -10.58 22.52
CA VAL A 168 30.39 -11.46 21.54
C VAL A 168 31.33 -12.39 22.32
N GLY A 169 30.84 -13.56 22.71
CA GLY A 169 31.70 -14.62 23.25
C GLY A 169 32.54 -15.21 22.11
N ASP A 170 33.78 -15.54 22.43
CA ASP A 170 34.90 -16.05 21.60
C ASP A 170 34.64 -17.39 20.85
N THR A 171 33.49 -17.59 20.27
CA THR A 171 33.29 -18.67 19.30
C THR A 171 33.50 -18.11 17.90
N GLU A 172 34.34 -18.75 17.10
CA GLU A 172 34.54 -18.41 15.68
C GLU A 172 33.20 -18.46 14.94
N VAL A 173 32.54 -17.30 14.84
CA VAL A 173 31.26 -17.19 14.13
C VAL A 173 31.54 -17.42 12.64
N PRO A 174 30.85 -18.35 11.98
CA PRO A 174 31.00 -18.59 10.55
C PRO A 174 30.81 -17.29 9.76
N ARG A 175 31.51 -17.15 8.63
CA ARG A 175 31.44 -15.96 7.77
C ARG A 175 30.00 -15.58 7.39
N THR A 176 29.14 -16.57 7.21
CA THR A 176 27.72 -16.42 6.82
C THR A 176 26.81 -15.97 7.96
N GLU A 177 27.34 -15.83 9.17
CA GLU A 177 26.60 -15.41 10.38
C GLU A 177 27.23 -14.18 11.06
N ARG A 178 28.23 -13.56 10.41
CA ARG A 178 28.88 -12.35 10.92
C ARG A 178 28.07 -11.10 10.59
N ASP A 179 27.36 -10.58 11.60
CA ASP A 179 26.61 -9.32 11.56
C ASP A 179 27.48 -8.12 11.92
N LEU A 180 26.94 -6.90 11.66
CA LEU A 180 27.50 -5.67 12.20
C LEU A 180 27.49 -5.71 13.73
N PRO A 181 28.58 -5.24 14.42
CA PRO A 181 28.61 -5.16 15.87
C PRO A 181 27.45 -4.32 16.42
N PHE A 182 26.73 -4.85 17.41
CA PHE A 182 25.58 -4.17 18.02
C PHE A 182 25.96 -2.80 18.61
N SER A 183 27.17 -2.64 19.12
CA SER A 183 27.69 -1.36 19.61
C SER A 183 27.76 -0.30 18.50
N LEU A 184 28.18 -0.68 17.31
CA LEU A 184 28.22 0.23 16.15
C LEU A 184 26.81 0.65 15.73
N VAL A 185 25.88 -0.29 15.70
CA VAL A 185 24.46 -0.03 15.39
C VAL A 185 23.83 0.91 16.42
N GLY A 186 24.03 0.63 17.71
CA GLY A 186 23.54 1.48 18.81
C GLY A 186 24.13 2.89 18.78
N MET A 187 25.43 3.00 18.56
CA MET A 187 26.09 4.30 18.42
C MET A 187 25.58 5.09 17.21
N GLY A 188 25.39 4.42 16.07
CA GLY A 188 24.80 5.03 14.89
C GLY A 188 23.38 5.55 15.12
N ALA A 189 22.53 4.78 15.81
CA ALA A 189 21.18 5.19 16.17
C ALA A 189 21.17 6.43 17.10
N ILE A 190 22.06 6.47 18.09
CA ILE A 190 22.20 7.64 18.98
C ILE A 190 22.73 8.86 18.20
N LEU A 191 23.70 8.65 17.31
CA LEU A 191 24.26 9.74 16.48
C LEU A 191 23.19 10.34 15.56
N LEU A 192 22.25 9.54 15.04
CA LEU A 192 21.13 10.02 14.24
C LEU A 192 20.12 10.87 15.04
N ALA A 193 20.04 10.71 16.34
CA ALA A 193 19.18 11.54 17.20
C ALA A 193 19.59 13.01 17.16
N VAL A 194 20.89 13.31 16.95
CA VAL A 194 21.41 14.69 16.93
C VAL A 194 20.85 15.52 15.76
N PRO A 195 21.01 15.13 14.48
CA PRO A 195 20.43 15.90 13.38
C PRO A 195 18.89 15.94 13.46
N MET A 196 18.24 14.90 13.99
CA MET A 196 16.80 14.89 14.19
C MET A 196 16.37 15.90 15.26
N ALA A 197 17.12 16.04 16.35
CA ALA A 197 16.86 17.08 17.35
C ALA A 197 16.97 18.49 16.75
N PHE A 198 17.93 18.75 15.86
CA PHE A 198 18.02 20.01 15.13
C PHE A 198 16.81 20.23 14.22
N LEU A 199 16.39 19.21 13.47
CA LEU A 199 15.20 19.27 12.62
C LEU A 199 13.94 19.58 13.44
N PHE A 200 13.73 18.86 14.55
CA PHE A 200 12.59 19.12 15.43
C PHE A 200 12.68 20.50 16.09
N ASN A 201 13.86 20.97 16.45
CA ASN A 201 14.01 22.33 16.99
C ASN A 201 13.64 23.40 15.96
N ALA A 202 13.97 23.20 14.69
CA ALA A 202 13.57 24.11 13.60
C ALA A 202 12.03 24.12 13.41
N VAL A 203 11.34 22.99 13.66
CA VAL A 203 9.88 22.88 13.54
C VAL A 203 9.17 23.38 14.80
N LEU A 204 9.67 23.02 15.98
CA LEU A 204 9.00 23.26 17.28
C LEU A 204 9.39 24.59 17.92
N GLY A 205 10.54 25.14 17.58
CA GLY A 205 11.09 26.33 18.25
C GLY A 205 11.44 26.13 19.74
N ASN A 206 11.50 24.87 20.22
CA ASN A 206 11.76 24.49 21.61
C ASN A 206 12.76 23.34 21.66
N LEU A 207 13.97 23.62 22.11
CA LEU A 207 15.08 22.66 22.13
C LEU A 207 14.80 21.47 23.08
N ALA A 208 14.19 21.70 24.24
CA ALA A 208 13.90 20.63 25.19
C ALA A 208 12.87 19.63 24.61
N ALA A 209 11.80 20.15 24.03
CA ALA A 209 10.81 19.32 23.34
C ALA A 209 11.44 18.59 22.15
N ALA A 210 12.28 19.27 21.37
CA ALA A 210 12.97 18.69 20.20
C ALA A 210 13.88 17.52 20.59
N ILE A 211 14.70 17.65 21.61
CA ILE A 211 15.57 16.57 22.11
C ILE A 211 14.72 15.40 22.61
N THR A 212 13.68 15.68 23.37
CA THR A 212 12.83 14.61 23.90
C THR A 212 12.12 13.84 22.79
N ILE A 213 11.57 14.54 21.81
CA ILE A 213 10.92 13.89 20.65
C ILE A 213 11.93 13.09 19.84
N ALA A 214 13.16 13.58 19.65
CA ALA A 214 14.22 12.83 18.97
C ALA A 214 14.57 11.53 19.71
N VAL A 215 14.67 11.56 21.03
CA VAL A 215 14.91 10.38 21.88
C VAL A 215 13.73 9.41 21.80
N VAL A 216 12.51 9.90 21.91
CA VAL A 216 11.28 9.08 21.76
C VAL A 216 11.24 8.43 20.38
N MET A 217 11.55 9.18 19.33
CA MET A 217 11.60 8.67 17.96
C MET A 217 12.60 7.52 17.82
N VAL A 218 13.82 7.65 18.36
CA VAL A 218 14.84 6.58 18.31
C VAL A 218 14.37 5.35 19.09
N ALA A 219 13.82 5.54 20.28
CA ALA A 219 13.33 4.43 21.11
C ALA A 219 12.15 3.70 20.45
N VAL A 220 11.17 4.43 19.93
CA VAL A 220 10.01 3.91 19.24
C VAL A 220 10.42 3.27 17.90
N GLY A 221 11.34 3.90 17.17
CA GLY A 221 11.91 3.39 15.93
C GLY A 221 12.62 2.05 16.14
N PHE A 222 13.46 1.93 17.18
CA PHE A 222 14.10 0.66 17.55
C PHE A 222 13.06 -0.43 17.84
N LEU A 223 12.06 -0.10 18.67
CA LEU A 223 11.01 -1.03 19.03
C LEU A 223 10.25 -1.55 17.80
N PHE A 224 9.79 -0.65 16.95
CA PHE A 224 9.01 -1.03 15.76
C PHE A 224 9.86 -1.63 14.64
N SER A 225 11.14 -1.29 14.56
CA SER A 225 12.08 -1.99 13.69
C SER A 225 12.22 -3.47 14.09
N ALA A 226 12.39 -3.75 15.39
CA ALA A 226 12.42 -5.13 15.89
C ALA A 226 11.11 -5.89 15.57
N VAL A 227 9.96 -5.20 15.68
CA VAL A 227 8.64 -5.76 15.30
C VAL A 227 8.58 -6.07 13.82
N GLY A 228 8.93 -5.11 12.97
CA GLY A 228 8.90 -5.26 11.51
C GLY A 228 9.75 -6.44 11.05
N GLY A 229 10.97 -6.54 11.56
CA GLY A 229 11.87 -7.66 11.28
C GLY A 229 11.32 -9.00 11.75
N TYR A 230 10.82 -9.10 12.99
CA TYR A 230 10.22 -10.32 13.50
C TYR A 230 9.00 -10.76 12.67
N MET A 231 8.16 -9.81 12.28
CA MET A 231 6.99 -10.10 11.44
C MET A 231 7.37 -10.55 10.05
N ALA A 232 8.40 -9.94 9.44
CA ALA A 232 8.91 -10.39 8.15
C ALA A 232 9.37 -11.85 8.19
N GLY A 233 9.95 -12.30 9.30
CA GLY A 233 10.35 -13.69 9.51
C GLY A 233 9.19 -14.68 9.62
N ILE A 234 8.01 -14.24 10.10
CA ILE A 234 6.84 -15.12 10.30
C ILE A 234 5.89 -15.12 9.11
N VAL A 235 5.56 -13.92 8.58
CA VAL A 235 4.51 -13.74 7.57
C VAL A 235 5.04 -13.24 6.22
N GLY A 236 6.33 -12.96 6.13
CA GLY A 236 6.97 -12.33 4.97
C GLY A 236 6.88 -10.79 5.02
N SER A 237 7.82 -10.11 4.34
CA SER A 237 7.88 -8.63 4.33
C SER A 237 6.62 -8.03 3.69
N SER A 238 6.05 -8.66 2.67
CA SER A 238 4.83 -8.22 1.98
C SER A 238 3.59 -8.16 2.88
N ASN A 239 3.54 -8.95 3.95
CA ASN A 239 2.42 -9.04 4.88
C ASN A 239 2.71 -8.37 6.23
N SER A 240 3.83 -7.66 6.34
CA SER A 240 4.18 -6.91 7.55
C SER A 240 3.18 -5.77 7.78
N PRO A 241 2.66 -5.57 9.01
CA PRO A 241 1.62 -4.58 9.31
C PRO A 241 2.19 -3.16 9.41
N VAL A 242 2.95 -2.70 8.41
CA VAL A 242 3.62 -1.39 8.40
C VAL A 242 2.65 -0.25 8.64
N SER A 243 1.45 -0.29 8.01
CA SER A 243 0.42 0.74 8.20
C SER A 243 -0.06 0.83 9.65
N GLY A 244 -0.26 -0.32 10.32
CA GLY A 244 -0.66 -0.36 11.73
C GLY A 244 0.42 0.20 12.66
N VAL A 245 1.68 -0.15 12.40
CA VAL A 245 2.86 0.39 13.12
C VAL A 245 2.96 1.90 12.95
N THR A 246 2.76 2.42 11.73
CA THR A 246 2.82 3.85 11.45
C THR A 246 1.74 4.63 12.17
N ILE A 247 0.50 4.13 12.19
CA ILE A 247 -0.61 4.76 12.92
C ILE A 247 -0.30 4.81 14.42
N LEU A 248 0.22 3.72 14.98
CA LEU A 248 0.57 3.70 16.40
C LEU A 248 1.73 4.66 16.73
N ALA A 249 2.75 4.70 15.88
CA ALA A 249 3.86 5.64 16.03
C ALA A 249 3.38 7.10 15.94
N LEU A 250 2.45 7.39 15.02
CA LEU A 250 1.83 8.70 14.90
C LEU A 250 1.07 9.09 16.17
N LEU A 251 0.23 8.19 16.68
CA LEU A 251 -0.54 8.45 17.92
C LEU A 251 0.38 8.60 19.13
N ALA A 252 1.42 7.77 19.23
CA ALA A 252 2.41 7.89 20.30
C ALA A 252 3.15 9.25 20.23
N ALA A 253 3.54 9.68 19.03
CA ALA A 253 4.15 10.99 18.81
C ALA A 253 3.20 12.14 19.15
N CYS A 254 1.93 12.05 18.74
CA CYS A 254 0.91 13.04 19.10
C CYS A 254 0.74 13.16 20.62
N LEU A 255 0.62 12.04 21.33
CA LEU A 255 0.49 12.01 22.78
C LEU A 255 1.74 12.58 23.48
N ALA A 256 2.94 12.23 23.00
CA ALA A 256 4.18 12.77 23.52
C ALA A 256 4.25 14.30 23.33
N LEU A 257 3.91 14.81 22.14
CA LEU A 257 3.91 16.25 21.88
C LEU A 257 2.87 17.00 22.73
N LEU A 258 1.68 16.44 22.93
CA LEU A 258 0.67 17.01 23.83
C LEU A 258 1.14 17.07 25.29
N ALA A 259 1.89 16.05 25.76
CA ALA A 259 2.47 16.05 27.09
C ALA A 259 3.49 17.18 27.29
N PHE A 260 4.10 17.70 26.23
CA PHE A 260 4.96 18.87 26.22
C PHE A 260 4.22 20.18 25.88
N ALA A 261 2.89 20.18 25.94
CA ALA A 261 2.03 21.32 25.61
C ALA A 261 2.25 21.88 24.18
N VAL A 262 2.77 21.04 23.27
CA VAL A 262 2.85 21.41 21.85
C VAL A 262 1.46 21.25 21.25
N THR A 263 0.83 22.39 20.91
CA THR A 263 -0.55 22.46 20.37
C THR A 263 -0.58 23.27 19.07
N GLY A 264 -1.73 23.29 18.42
CA GLY A 264 -1.96 24.10 17.23
C GLY A 264 -1.31 23.53 15.95
N SER A 265 -0.91 24.41 15.04
CA SER A 265 -0.47 24.06 13.68
C SER A 265 0.90 23.35 13.60
N VAL A 266 1.71 23.40 14.66
CA VAL A 266 3.06 22.85 14.72
C VAL A 266 3.07 21.38 15.11
N GLY A 267 2.09 20.93 15.90
CA GLY A 267 1.99 19.55 16.37
C GLY A 267 1.87 18.51 15.24
N PRO A 268 0.93 18.68 14.30
CA PRO A 268 0.72 17.69 13.22
C PRO A 268 1.97 17.41 12.37
N PRO A 269 2.73 18.40 11.85
CA PRO A 269 3.95 18.15 11.09
C PRO A 269 5.01 17.40 11.90
N ALA A 270 5.23 17.79 13.16
CA ALA A 270 6.21 17.12 14.02
C ALA A 270 5.85 15.65 14.27
N ALA A 271 4.58 15.37 14.56
CA ALA A 271 4.09 13.99 14.75
C ALA A 271 4.24 13.14 13.48
N ILE A 272 3.94 13.71 12.30
CA ILE A 272 4.09 13.04 11.01
C ILE A 272 5.55 12.72 10.71
N ILE A 273 6.49 13.60 11.02
CA ILE A 273 7.94 13.34 10.84
C ILE A 273 8.38 12.16 11.71
N VAL A 274 7.98 12.11 12.97
CA VAL A 274 8.27 10.96 13.85
C VAL A 274 7.69 9.67 13.27
N ALA A 275 6.43 9.70 12.87
CA ALA A 275 5.77 8.54 12.30
C ALA A 275 6.42 8.08 10.99
N ALA A 276 6.88 9.01 10.15
CA ALA A 276 7.58 8.70 8.91
C ALA A 276 8.91 7.98 9.17
N VAL A 277 9.72 8.48 10.10
CA VAL A 277 11.00 7.85 10.47
C VAL A 277 10.76 6.44 11.03
N VAL A 278 9.80 6.28 11.93
CA VAL A 278 9.46 4.98 12.51
C VAL A 278 8.91 4.01 11.45
N CYS A 279 8.07 4.50 10.54
CA CYS A 279 7.53 3.73 9.43
C CYS A 279 8.66 3.19 8.53
N VAL A 280 9.59 4.04 8.13
CA VAL A 280 10.75 3.65 7.30
C VAL A 280 11.63 2.64 8.04
N ALA A 281 11.93 2.88 9.32
CA ALA A 281 12.72 1.96 10.13
C ALA A 281 12.07 0.56 10.22
N ALA A 282 10.77 0.50 10.47
CA ALA A 282 10.02 -0.76 10.54
C ALA A 282 9.96 -1.48 9.18
N SER A 283 9.76 -0.75 8.08
CA SER A 283 9.71 -1.30 6.73
C SER A 283 11.05 -1.87 6.31
N ILE A 284 12.12 -1.06 6.41
CA ILE A 284 13.46 -1.46 5.96
C ILE A 284 14.02 -2.63 6.80
N SER A 285 13.61 -2.77 8.05
CA SER A 285 14.02 -3.91 8.86
C SER A 285 13.46 -5.23 8.32
N GLY A 286 12.23 -5.24 7.82
CA GLY A 286 11.62 -6.39 7.15
C GLY A 286 12.32 -6.74 5.85
N ASP A 287 12.61 -5.73 5.04
CA ASP A 287 13.32 -5.89 3.76
C ASP A 287 14.75 -6.38 3.98
N ASN A 288 15.47 -5.81 4.97
CA ASN A 288 16.81 -6.23 5.33
C ASN A 288 16.87 -7.72 5.74
N LEU A 289 15.92 -8.20 6.55
CA LEU A 289 15.86 -9.62 6.93
C LEU A 289 15.57 -10.53 5.73
N GLN A 290 14.76 -10.08 4.78
CA GLN A 290 14.51 -10.81 3.54
C GLN A 290 15.77 -10.90 2.69
N ASP A 291 16.54 -9.83 2.58
CA ASP A 291 17.81 -9.79 1.87
C ASP A 291 18.88 -10.64 2.55
N LEU A 292 18.98 -10.58 3.89
CA LEU A 292 19.89 -11.42 4.66
C LEU A 292 19.58 -12.92 4.49
N LYS A 293 18.29 -13.28 4.45
CA LYS A 293 17.88 -14.65 4.18
C LYS A 293 18.26 -15.10 2.76
N ALA A 294 18.05 -14.25 1.76
CA ALA A 294 18.49 -14.51 0.39
C ALA A 294 20.03 -14.66 0.32
N GLY A 295 20.75 -13.77 1.01
CA GLY A 295 22.20 -13.81 1.12
C GLY A 295 22.73 -15.08 1.79
N LEU A 296 22.08 -15.55 2.86
CA LEU A 296 22.43 -16.82 3.50
C LEU A 296 22.30 -17.98 2.51
N MET A 297 21.24 -18.02 1.69
CA MET A 297 21.04 -19.05 0.66
C MET A 297 22.07 -18.99 -0.48
N LEU A 298 22.72 -17.85 -0.67
CA LEU A 298 23.77 -17.59 -1.65
C LEU A 298 25.18 -17.63 -1.05
N GLY A 299 25.30 -17.82 0.26
CA GLY A 299 26.58 -17.82 0.98
C GLY A 299 27.22 -16.45 1.17
N SER A 300 26.42 -15.37 1.18
CA SER A 300 26.88 -14.00 1.42
C SER A 300 27.25 -13.73 2.87
N THR A 301 28.03 -12.67 3.13
CA THR A 301 28.41 -12.24 4.48
C THR A 301 27.42 -11.17 4.95
N PRO A 302 26.68 -11.34 6.07
CA PRO A 302 25.60 -10.45 6.50
C PRO A 302 26.04 -8.99 6.70
N TRP A 303 27.13 -8.72 7.40
CA TRP A 303 27.58 -7.35 7.64
C TRP A 303 27.84 -6.54 6.37
N LYS A 304 28.29 -7.21 5.29
CA LYS A 304 28.50 -6.55 4.00
C LYS A 304 27.16 -6.16 3.35
N GLN A 305 26.15 -7.02 3.45
CA GLN A 305 24.81 -6.72 2.96
C GLN A 305 24.18 -5.56 3.76
N GLN A 306 24.29 -5.60 5.09
CA GLN A 306 23.82 -4.53 5.97
C GLN A 306 24.49 -3.19 5.65
N LEU A 307 25.79 -3.17 5.40
CA LEU A 307 26.51 -1.96 4.99
C LEU A 307 26.02 -1.45 3.64
N MET A 308 25.82 -2.33 2.65
CA MET A 308 25.33 -1.93 1.33
C MET A 308 23.89 -1.41 1.37
N ILE A 309 23.03 -1.95 2.24
CA ILE A 309 21.70 -1.38 2.46
C ILE A 309 21.79 0.04 3.02
N MET A 310 22.71 0.32 3.95
CA MET A 310 22.91 1.68 4.44
C MET A 310 23.39 2.62 3.33
N VAL A 311 24.34 2.19 2.50
CA VAL A 311 24.81 2.97 1.35
C VAL A 311 23.67 3.23 0.37
N GLY A 312 22.84 2.22 0.07
CA GLY A 312 21.65 2.36 -0.76
C GLY A 312 20.62 3.32 -0.17
N ALA A 313 20.39 3.28 1.16
CA ALA A 313 19.50 4.19 1.85
C ALA A 313 19.98 5.66 1.75
N VAL A 314 21.27 5.89 1.94
CA VAL A 314 21.87 7.24 1.77
C VAL A 314 21.74 7.71 0.32
N ALA A 315 22.08 6.87 -0.65
CA ALA A 315 21.97 7.21 -2.07
C ALA A 315 20.53 7.53 -2.48
N SER A 316 19.56 6.71 -2.01
CA SER A 316 18.14 6.93 -2.31
C SER A 316 17.59 8.19 -1.64
N ALA A 317 18.10 8.59 -0.47
CA ALA A 317 17.69 9.83 0.20
C ALA A 317 17.96 11.07 -0.68
N PHE A 318 19.08 11.10 -1.40
CA PHE A 318 19.37 12.19 -2.35
C PHE A 318 18.46 12.17 -3.58
N ALA A 319 17.99 11.00 -4.01
CA ALA A 319 17.14 10.86 -5.19
C ALA A 319 15.65 11.07 -4.88
N ILE A 320 15.16 10.59 -3.72
CA ILE A 320 13.73 10.57 -3.39
C ILE A 320 13.14 11.98 -3.25
N ALA A 321 13.84 12.91 -2.59
CA ALA A 321 13.33 14.25 -2.36
C ALA A 321 13.08 15.02 -3.68
N PRO A 322 14.02 15.09 -4.64
CA PRO A 322 13.78 15.69 -5.95
C PRO A 322 12.67 14.98 -6.74
N VAL A 323 12.58 13.65 -6.67
CA VAL A 323 11.55 12.88 -7.36
C VAL A 323 10.17 13.21 -6.80
N ILE A 324 10.01 13.24 -5.47
CA ILE A 324 8.72 13.61 -4.84
C ILE A 324 8.33 15.04 -5.21
N GLN A 325 9.29 15.98 -5.17
CA GLN A 325 9.02 17.38 -5.56
C GLN A 325 8.59 17.48 -7.03
N THR A 326 9.23 16.72 -7.91
CA THR A 326 8.88 16.67 -9.33
C THR A 326 7.48 16.08 -9.53
N LEU A 327 7.13 15.02 -8.81
CA LEU A 327 5.79 14.43 -8.86
C LEU A 327 4.71 15.42 -8.40
N ILE A 328 4.97 16.13 -7.30
CA ILE A 328 4.04 17.14 -6.77
C ILE A 328 3.84 18.28 -7.78
N ASN A 329 4.92 18.80 -8.35
CA ASN A 329 4.86 19.85 -9.35
C ASN A 329 4.12 19.39 -10.63
N GLY A 330 4.43 18.20 -11.12
CA GLY A 330 3.78 17.62 -12.30
C GLY A 330 2.31 17.24 -12.09
N ALA A 331 1.87 17.07 -10.84
CA ALA A 331 0.47 16.80 -10.50
C ALA A 331 -0.40 18.06 -10.41
N GLY A 332 0.14 19.24 -10.68
CA GLY A 332 -0.59 20.50 -10.58
C GLY A 332 -0.90 20.88 -9.13
N ALA A 333 0.06 20.71 -8.25
CA ALA A 333 -0.07 21.11 -6.84
C ALA A 333 -0.31 22.62 -6.70
N THR A 334 -1.26 22.97 -5.85
CA THR A 334 -1.57 24.37 -5.48
C THR A 334 -1.56 24.51 -3.96
N ALA A 335 -1.56 25.75 -3.47
CA ALA A 335 -1.66 26.00 -2.03
C ALA A 335 -2.92 25.38 -1.40
N GLU A 336 -4.01 25.26 -2.17
CA GLU A 336 -5.30 24.69 -1.74
C GLU A 336 -5.32 23.17 -1.91
N ALA A 337 -4.58 22.62 -2.86
CA ALA A 337 -4.43 21.20 -3.14
C ALA A 337 -2.94 20.82 -3.21
N PRO A 338 -2.22 20.70 -2.08
CA PRO A 338 -0.77 20.52 -2.03
C PRO A 338 -0.25 19.25 -2.71
N LEU A 339 -1.11 18.25 -2.90
CA LEU A 339 -0.78 17.01 -3.62
C LEU A 339 -1.32 16.99 -5.05
N GLY A 340 -2.01 18.06 -5.49
CA GLY A 340 -2.65 18.09 -6.81
C GLY A 340 -3.52 16.86 -7.04
N ASN A 341 -3.32 16.20 -8.17
CA ASN A 341 -4.05 14.99 -8.56
C ASN A 341 -3.42 13.67 -8.03
N ILE A 342 -2.41 13.74 -7.15
CA ILE A 342 -1.79 12.53 -6.59
C ILE A 342 -2.73 11.88 -5.59
N ALA A 343 -3.14 10.66 -5.87
CA ALA A 343 -3.83 9.81 -4.92
C ALA A 343 -2.84 9.30 -3.86
N ALA A 344 -2.80 9.95 -2.70
CA ALA A 344 -1.94 9.59 -1.57
C ALA A 344 -2.79 9.20 -0.34
N PRO A 345 -3.50 8.05 -0.37
CA PRO A 345 -4.48 7.70 0.66
C PRO A 345 -3.85 7.57 2.05
N GLN A 346 -2.69 6.96 2.17
CA GLN A 346 -2.02 6.79 3.46
C GLN A 346 -1.49 8.11 4.02
N ALA A 347 -0.89 8.96 3.18
CA ALA A 347 -0.41 10.27 3.59
C ALA A 347 -1.56 11.16 4.07
N ASN A 348 -2.68 11.18 3.34
CA ASN A 348 -3.88 11.91 3.73
C ASN A 348 -4.50 11.37 5.03
N LEU A 349 -4.46 10.04 5.24
CA LEU A 349 -4.89 9.42 6.50
C LEU A 349 -4.03 9.92 7.66
N MET A 350 -2.71 9.87 7.54
CA MET A 350 -1.80 10.33 8.61
C MET A 350 -1.97 11.82 8.91
N ALA A 351 -2.12 12.65 7.87
CA ALA A 351 -2.39 14.08 8.02
C ALA A 351 -3.73 14.33 8.72
N THR A 352 -4.77 13.58 8.37
CA THR A 352 -6.10 13.71 8.99
C THR A 352 -6.06 13.31 10.47
N LEU A 353 -5.41 12.18 10.78
CA LEU A 353 -5.31 11.70 12.16
C LEU A 353 -4.51 12.64 13.05
N SER A 354 -3.37 13.13 12.56
CA SER A 354 -2.56 14.07 13.33
C SER A 354 -3.32 15.38 13.59
N ARG A 355 -3.94 15.97 12.56
CA ARG A 355 -4.76 17.17 12.73
C ARG A 355 -5.92 16.96 13.71
N ALA A 356 -6.56 15.80 13.65
CA ALA A 356 -7.66 15.46 14.54
C ALA A 356 -7.26 15.44 16.03
N VAL A 357 -6.03 15.07 16.34
CA VAL A 357 -5.51 15.05 17.72
C VAL A 357 -5.18 16.47 18.23
N PHE A 358 -4.69 17.36 17.35
CA PHE A 358 -4.24 18.70 17.75
C PHE A 358 -5.27 19.81 17.61
N SER A 359 -6.40 19.59 16.93
CA SER A 359 -7.45 20.61 16.74
C SER A 359 -8.72 20.26 17.52
N ALA A 360 -9.15 21.17 18.38
CA ALA A 360 -10.41 21.04 19.12
C ALA A 360 -11.65 20.96 18.19
N GLU A 361 -11.59 21.58 17.01
CA GLU A 361 -12.69 21.63 16.03
C GLU A 361 -12.60 20.55 14.94
N GLY A 362 -11.42 19.97 14.71
CA GLY A 362 -11.12 19.11 13.54
C GLY A 362 -11.88 17.79 13.48
N LEU A 363 -12.38 17.30 14.60
CA LEU A 363 -13.13 16.05 14.70
C LEU A 363 -14.65 16.24 14.72
N SER A 364 -15.17 17.43 15.00
CA SER A 364 -16.60 17.62 15.28
C SER A 364 -17.50 17.23 14.08
N VAL A 365 -17.09 17.59 12.87
CA VAL A 365 -17.90 17.35 11.65
C VAL A 365 -17.68 15.96 11.07
N GLN A 366 -16.48 15.39 11.20
CA GLN A 366 -16.14 14.05 10.69
C GLN A 366 -16.27 12.95 11.74
N ALA A 367 -16.35 13.31 13.04
CA ALA A 367 -16.44 12.34 14.13
C ALA A 367 -17.54 11.28 13.95
N PRO A 368 -18.78 11.62 13.55
CA PRO A 368 -19.82 10.62 13.35
C PRO A 368 -19.42 9.54 12.34
N MET A 369 -18.79 9.94 11.23
CA MET A 369 -18.32 9.00 10.21
C MET A 369 -17.17 8.11 10.70
N ILE A 370 -16.24 8.67 11.48
CA ILE A 370 -15.16 7.93 12.12
C ILE A 370 -15.71 6.89 13.09
N TRP A 371 -16.70 7.25 13.92
CA TRP A 371 -17.34 6.32 14.85
C TRP A 371 -18.14 5.22 14.14
N ILE A 372 -18.84 5.53 13.05
CA ILE A 372 -19.49 4.52 12.19
C ILE A 372 -18.43 3.54 11.66
N GLY A 373 -17.30 4.06 11.20
CA GLY A 373 -16.18 3.25 10.73
C GLY A 373 -15.57 2.37 11.82
N ALA A 374 -15.41 2.90 13.02
CA ALA A 374 -14.95 2.15 14.19
C ALA A 374 -15.92 1.00 14.54
N GLY A 375 -17.22 1.26 14.52
CA GLY A 375 -18.26 0.25 14.71
C GLY A 375 -18.22 -0.84 13.63
N LEU A 376 -18.07 -0.45 12.36
CA LEU A 376 -17.91 -1.40 11.26
C LEU A 376 -16.68 -2.28 11.45
N ALA A 377 -15.56 -1.72 11.91
CA ALA A 377 -14.35 -2.49 12.19
C ALA A 377 -14.58 -3.54 13.28
N VAL A 378 -15.31 -3.19 14.36
CA VAL A 378 -15.69 -4.15 15.41
C VAL A 378 -16.52 -5.28 14.83
N VAL A 379 -17.53 -4.98 14.00
CA VAL A 379 -18.35 -5.99 13.31
C VAL A 379 -17.48 -6.92 12.47
N LEU A 380 -16.54 -6.38 11.67
CA LEU A 380 -15.64 -7.18 10.85
C LEU A 380 -14.69 -8.05 11.70
N ILE A 381 -14.20 -7.53 12.84
CA ILE A 381 -13.36 -8.30 13.78
C ILE A 381 -14.14 -9.48 14.36
N VAL A 382 -15.36 -9.25 14.80
CA VAL A 382 -16.24 -10.30 15.33
C VAL A 382 -16.55 -11.35 14.24
N THR A 383 -16.87 -10.91 13.03
CA THR A 383 -17.12 -11.79 11.89
C THR A 383 -15.87 -12.64 11.55
N ASP A 384 -14.68 -12.03 11.50
CA ASP A 384 -13.40 -12.74 11.28
C ASP A 384 -13.15 -13.80 12.36
N PHE A 385 -13.46 -13.47 13.62
CA PHE A 385 -13.34 -14.39 14.74
C PHE A 385 -14.32 -15.57 14.62
N LEU A 386 -15.59 -15.31 14.29
CA LEU A 386 -16.62 -16.33 14.12
C LEU A 386 -16.32 -17.26 12.94
N LEU A 387 -15.89 -16.69 11.79
CA LEU A 387 -15.52 -17.48 10.62
C LEU A 387 -14.34 -18.41 10.91
N LYS A 388 -13.32 -17.91 11.62
CA LYS A 388 -12.16 -18.74 12.03
C LYS A 388 -12.58 -19.84 13.01
N ARG A 389 -13.48 -19.54 13.94
CA ARG A 389 -14.01 -20.54 14.87
C ARG A 389 -14.84 -21.62 14.17
N ALA A 390 -15.53 -21.26 13.09
CA ALA A 390 -16.27 -22.17 12.23
C ALA A 390 -15.39 -22.96 11.25
N GLY A 391 -14.05 -22.80 11.29
CA GLY A 391 -13.11 -23.48 10.39
C GLY A 391 -13.17 -22.99 8.94
N SER A 392 -13.74 -21.81 8.68
CA SER A 392 -13.81 -21.24 7.34
C SER A 392 -12.41 -20.89 6.82
N PRO A 393 -12.07 -21.26 5.58
CA PRO A 393 -10.83 -20.81 4.93
C PRO A 393 -10.86 -19.32 4.57
N PHE A 394 -12.04 -18.70 4.59
CA PHE A 394 -12.24 -17.29 4.30
C PHE A 394 -12.24 -16.48 5.59
N GLY A 395 -11.46 -15.40 5.63
CA GLY A 395 -11.43 -14.44 6.72
C GLY A 395 -11.85 -13.04 6.25
N THR A 396 -12.27 -12.21 7.19
CA THR A 396 -12.64 -10.81 6.93
C THR A 396 -11.72 -9.84 7.67
N PRO A 397 -10.42 -9.75 7.30
CA PRO A 397 -9.54 -8.75 7.88
C PRO A 397 -10.07 -7.34 7.62
N VAL A 398 -9.99 -6.47 8.64
CA VAL A 398 -10.58 -5.13 8.61
C VAL A 398 -9.91 -4.23 7.56
N MET A 399 -8.56 -4.29 7.47
CA MET A 399 -7.78 -3.34 6.67
C MET A 399 -8.18 -3.31 5.18
N PRO A 400 -8.35 -4.44 4.45
CA PRO A 400 -8.76 -4.40 3.05
C PRO A 400 -10.12 -3.72 2.84
N VAL A 401 -11.10 -3.99 3.69
CA VAL A 401 -12.44 -3.37 3.61
C VAL A 401 -12.33 -1.87 3.90
N ALA A 402 -11.61 -1.50 4.94
CA ALA A 402 -11.39 -0.11 5.33
C ALA A 402 -10.69 0.70 4.22
N VAL A 403 -9.66 0.12 3.61
CA VAL A 403 -8.96 0.72 2.46
C VAL A 403 -9.91 0.86 1.27
N GLY A 404 -10.77 -0.14 1.01
CA GLY A 404 -11.76 -0.06 -0.07
C GLY A 404 -12.76 1.07 0.10
N ILE A 405 -13.26 1.33 1.33
CA ILE A 405 -14.13 2.50 1.62
C ILE A 405 -13.36 3.82 1.43
N TYR A 406 -12.09 3.83 1.82
CA TYR A 406 -11.24 5.01 1.77
C TYR A 406 -10.81 5.37 0.34
N LEU A 407 -10.64 4.39 -0.55
CA LEU A 407 -10.27 4.61 -1.94
C LEU A 407 -11.50 5.01 -2.79
N PRO A 408 -11.30 5.78 -3.89
CA PRO A 408 -12.33 5.92 -4.92
C PRO A 408 -12.77 4.56 -5.45
N VAL A 409 -14.04 4.40 -5.77
CA VAL A 409 -14.56 3.12 -6.29
C VAL A 409 -13.83 2.67 -7.56
N GLY A 410 -13.47 3.61 -8.41
CA GLY A 410 -12.70 3.34 -9.62
C GLY A 410 -11.44 2.53 -9.37
N THR A 411 -10.75 2.77 -8.26
CA THR A 411 -9.51 2.08 -7.88
C THR A 411 -9.74 0.61 -7.46
N SER A 412 -10.84 0.33 -6.76
CA SER A 412 -11.12 -1.02 -6.24
C SER A 412 -11.54 -2.02 -7.32
N VAL A 413 -12.15 -1.54 -8.40
CA VAL A 413 -12.63 -2.40 -9.51
C VAL A 413 -11.49 -3.12 -10.23
N PRO A 414 -10.44 -2.45 -10.77
CA PRO A 414 -9.35 -3.15 -11.44
C PRO A 414 -8.55 -4.06 -10.51
N ILE A 415 -8.43 -3.73 -9.21
CA ILE A 415 -7.83 -4.62 -8.20
C ILE A 415 -8.64 -5.93 -8.11
N PHE A 416 -9.97 -5.84 -8.04
CA PHE A 416 -10.83 -7.02 -8.02
C PHE A 416 -10.69 -7.86 -9.30
N VAL A 417 -10.70 -7.20 -10.47
CA VAL A 417 -10.57 -7.87 -11.78
C VAL A 417 -9.23 -8.59 -11.91
N GLY A 418 -8.13 -7.98 -11.43
CA GLY A 418 -6.81 -8.62 -11.38
C GLY A 418 -6.78 -9.85 -10.49
N GLY A 419 -7.37 -9.76 -9.30
CA GLY A 419 -7.50 -10.89 -8.38
C GLY A 419 -8.35 -12.03 -8.96
N LEU A 420 -9.42 -11.70 -9.68
CA LEU A 420 -10.26 -12.66 -10.38
C LEU A 420 -9.49 -13.37 -11.51
N ALA A 421 -8.67 -12.65 -12.29
CA ALA A 421 -7.83 -13.23 -13.33
C ALA A 421 -6.85 -14.26 -12.76
N ALA A 422 -6.17 -13.93 -11.65
CA ALA A 422 -5.28 -14.85 -10.96
C ALA A 422 -6.00 -16.11 -10.45
N TRP A 423 -7.17 -15.92 -9.85
CA TRP A 423 -7.99 -17.04 -9.36
C TRP A 423 -8.49 -17.96 -10.48
N LEU A 424 -8.91 -17.38 -11.61
CA LEU A 424 -9.30 -18.17 -12.78
C LEU A 424 -8.13 -19.00 -13.32
N GLY A 425 -6.91 -18.46 -13.29
CA GLY A 425 -5.69 -19.20 -13.61
C GLY A 425 -5.48 -20.40 -12.68
N GLU A 426 -5.56 -20.18 -11.36
CA GLU A 426 -5.44 -21.25 -10.36
C GLU A 426 -6.55 -22.32 -10.50
N ARG A 427 -7.79 -21.88 -10.76
CA ARG A 427 -8.93 -22.78 -10.99
C ARG A 427 -8.74 -23.66 -12.24
N ALA A 428 -8.10 -23.15 -13.27
CA ALA A 428 -7.78 -23.94 -14.47
C ALA A 428 -6.86 -25.11 -14.12
N TYR A 429 -5.80 -24.90 -13.33
CA TYR A 429 -4.91 -25.96 -12.85
C TYR A 429 -5.63 -26.99 -12.00
N ARG A 430 -6.53 -26.56 -11.09
CA ARG A 430 -7.33 -27.49 -10.27
C ARG A 430 -8.24 -28.36 -11.13
N ARG A 431 -8.79 -27.81 -12.23
CA ARG A 431 -9.65 -28.55 -13.16
C ARG A 431 -8.85 -29.55 -14.00
N TRP A 432 -7.65 -29.18 -14.45
CA TRP A 432 -6.75 -30.07 -15.19
C TRP A 432 -6.24 -31.19 -14.31
N ARG A 433 -5.93 -30.93 -13.04
CA ARG A 433 -5.53 -31.95 -12.06
C ARG A 433 -6.60 -33.00 -11.83
N ARG A 434 -7.89 -32.61 -11.78
CA ARG A 434 -9.00 -33.59 -11.68
C ARG A 434 -9.06 -34.52 -12.89
N TYR A 435 -8.78 -34.00 -14.06
CA TYR A 435 -8.71 -34.81 -15.28
C TYR A 435 -7.58 -35.83 -15.24
N ASP A 436 -6.48 -35.49 -14.59
CA ASP A 436 -5.31 -36.35 -14.41
C ASP A 436 -5.53 -37.47 -13.37
N GLU A 437 -6.31 -37.21 -12.31
CA GLU A 437 -6.69 -38.21 -11.30
C GLU A 437 -7.65 -39.28 -11.84
N GLU A 438 -8.42 -38.97 -12.90
CA GLU A 438 -9.38 -39.89 -13.51
C GLU A 438 -8.75 -40.83 -14.56
N GLY A 439 -7.46 -40.69 -14.80
CA GLY A 439 -6.87 -41.75 -15.57
C GLY A 439 -5.83 -41.50 -16.57
N LYS A 440 -4.76 -40.90 -16.43
CA LYS A 440 -3.65 -41.33 -17.30
C LYS A 440 -2.34 -40.54 -17.24
N VAL A 441 -2.24 -39.38 -16.61
CA VAL A 441 -1.00 -38.60 -16.77
C VAL A 441 -0.43 -38.18 -15.42
N ARG A 442 0.65 -38.81 -14.99
CA ARG A 442 1.51 -38.29 -13.91
C ARG A 442 2.35 -37.15 -14.47
N GLY A 443 1.81 -35.96 -14.53
CA GLY A 443 2.54 -34.75 -14.86
C GLY A 443 2.89 -33.98 -13.58
N ASP A 444 3.93 -33.15 -13.64
CA ASP A 444 4.36 -32.30 -12.53
C ASP A 444 3.49 -31.03 -12.41
N TRP A 445 2.16 -31.24 -12.19
CA TRP A 445 1.15 -30.19 -12.16
C TRP A 445 1.37 -29.18 -11.03
N HIS A 446 1.95 -29.62 -9.91
CA HIS A 446 2.29 -28.72 -8.82
C HIS A 446 3.37 -27.72 -9.21
N ALA A 447 4.45 -28.20 -9.83
CA ALA A 447 5.52 -27.34 -10.32
C ALA A 447 5.04 -26.41 -11.43
N ALA A 448 4.16 -26.88 -12.32
CA ALA A 448 3.56 -26.04 -13.36
C ALA A 448 2.65 -24.94 -12.78
N ALA A 449 1.83 -25.25 -11.80
CA ALA A 449 0.96 -24.28 -11.14
C ALA A 449 1.79 -23.23 -10.36
N GLU A 450 2.82 -23.65 -9.64
CA GLU A 450 3.74 -22.77 -8.95
C GLU A 450 4.53 -21.88 -9.92
N SER A 451 5.01 -22.44 -11.03
CA SER A 451 5.68 -21.68 -12.09
C SER A 451 4.73 -20.66 -12.74
N GLY A 452 3.48 -21.06 -13.04
CA GLY A 452 2.46 -20.17 -13.57
C GLY A 452 2.12 -19.02 -12.64
N GLY A 453 1.94 -19.31 -11.35
CA GLY A 453 1.73 -18.29 -10.33
C GLY A 453 2.90 -17.30 -10.23
N ARG A 454 4.14 -17.80 -10.22
CA ARG A 454 5.34 -16.94 -10.25
C ARG A 454 5.41 -16.07 -11.49
N MET A 455 5.12 -16.61 -12.66
CA MET A 455 5.11 -15.84 -13.91
C MET A 455 4.02 -14.76 -13.93
N ALA A 456 2.83 -15.04 -13.39
CA ALA A 456 1.76 -14.06 -13.25
C ALA A 456 2.16 -12.90 -12.33
N VAL A 457 2.77 -13.20 -11.18
CA VAL A 457 3.28 -12.19 -10.24
C VAL A 457 4.40 -11.35 -10.89
N LEU A 458 5.33 -11.96 -11.62
CA LEU A 458 6.39 -11.23 -12.33
C LEU A 458 5.81 -10.33 -13.43
N PHE A 459 4.84 -10.81 -14.20
CA PHE A 459 4.15 -10.02 -15.20
C PHE A 459 3.41 -8.83 -14.58
N ALA A 460 2.66 -9.07 -13.50
CA ALA A 460 1.96 -8.04 -12.73
C ALA A 460 2.92 -7.00 -12.14
N SER A 461 4.04 -7.44 -11.57
CA SER A 461 5.10 -6.56 -11.08
C SER A 461 5.72 -5.72 -12.20
N GLY A 462 5.86 -6.31 -13.39
CA GLY A 462 6.27 -5.59 -14.59
C GLY A 462 5.28 -4.47 -14.94
N LEU A 463 3.98 -4.77 -15.02
CA LEU A 463 2.93 -3.77 -15.31
C LEU A 463 3.03 -2.58 -14.36
N ILE A 464 3.17 -2.85 -13.05
CA ILE A 464 3.30 -1.80 -12.01
C ILE A 464 4.57 -0.98 -12.25
N ALA A 465 5.73 -1.64 -12.43
CA ALA A 465 7.01 -0.97 -12.59
C ALA A 465 7.05 -0.12 -13.87
N GLY A 466 6.57 -0.65 -14.99
CA GLY A 466 6.55 0.06 -16.28
C GLY A 466 5.69 1.31 -16.25
N GLU A 467 4.48 1.20 -15.69
CA GLU A 467 3.57 2.34 -15.53
C GLU A 467 4.16 3.39 -14.58
N ALA A 468 4.73 2.97 -13.43
CA ALA A 468 5.31 3.88 -12.44
C ALA A 468 6.51 4.65 -13.00
N ILE A 469 7.45 3.96 -13.67
CA ILE A 469 8.63 4.59 -14.27
C ILE A 469 8.20 5.65 -15.30
N LEU A 470 7.28 5.31 -16.20
CA LEU A 470 6.80 6.27 -17.19
C LEU A 470 5.96 7.40 -16.57
N GLY A 471 5.24 7.12 -15.48
CA GLY A 471 4.57 8.14 -14.68
C GLY A 471 5.54 9.19 -14.13
N ILE A 472 6.68 8.75 -13.58
CA ILE A 472 7.75 9.63 -13.09
C ILE A 472 8.37 10.44 -14.24
N VAL A 473 8.68 9.78 -15.37
CA VAL A 473 9.22 10.47 -16.56
C VAL A 473 8.24 11.52 -17.07
N THR A 474 6.97 11.18 -17.16
CA THR A 474 5.92 12.13 -17.62
C THR A 474 5.81 13.31 -16.65
N ALA A 475 5.80 13.06 -15.33
CA ALA A 475 5.76 14.11 -14.33
C ALA A 475 7.00 15.03 -14.40
N PHE A 476 8.18 14.46 -14.66
CA PHE A 476 9.39 15.24 -14.87
C PHE A 476 9.28 16.14 -16.11
N LEU A 477 8.78 15.63 -17.23
CA LEU A 477 8.59 16.42 -18.44
C LEU A 477 7.58 17.56 -18.22
N VAL A 478 6.46 17.29 -17.54
CA VAL A 478 5.47 18.31 -17.18
C VAL A 478 6.09 19.38 -16.27
N ALA A 479 6.92 18.99 -15.30
CA ALA A 479 7.59 19.93 -14.39
C ALA A 479 8.64 20.82 -15.09
N GLN A 480 9.09 20.44 -16.30
CA GLN A 480 9.97 21.22 -17.17
C GLN A 480 9.20 22.01 -18.24
N ASP A 481 7.87 22.16 -18.09
CA ASP A 481 7.00 22.80 -19.08
C ASP A 481 7.09 22.18 -20.49
N VAL A 482 7.57 20.94 -20.60
CA VAL A 482 7.56 20.22 -21.88
C VAL A 482 6.11 19.80 -22.18
N PRO A 483 5.55 20.19 -23.34
CA PRO A 483 4.19 19.80 -23.72
C PRO A 483 4.11 18.28 -23.88
N THR A 484 3.52 17.61 -22.88
CA THR A 484 3.37 16.14 -22.86
C THR A 484 2.02 15.65 -23.38
N GLY A 485 1.14 16.55 -23.79
CA GLY A 485 -0.19 16.19 -24.27
C GLY A 485 -0.38 16.51 -25.73
N PHE A 486 -0.26 15.51 -26.59
CA PHE A 486 -0.77 15.62 -27.96
C PHE A 486 -2.27 15.34 -27.92
N ASP A 487 -3.10 16.36 -28.15
CA ASP A 487 -4.53 16.13 -28.33
C ASP A 487 -4.73 15.52 -29.74
N ALA A 488 -4.77 14.21 -29.79
CA ALA A 488 -4.94 13.48 -31.07
C ALA A 488 -6.37 13.63 -31.65
N GLY A 489 -7.25 14.41 -30.97
CA GLY A 489 -8.66 14.55 -31.39
C GLY A 489 -9.48 13.25 -31.27
N PHE A 490 -8.87 12.19 -30.78
CA PHE A 490 -9.42 10.84 -30.72
C PHE A 490 -9.48 10.39 -29.25
N ARG A 491 -10.57 10.73 -28.59
CA ARG A 491 -10.79 10.35 -27.17
C ARG A 491 -11.89 9.31 -27.09
N HIS A 492 -11.50 8.06 -26.80
CA HIS A 492 -12.46 6.98 -26.59
C HIS A 492 -12.11 6.14 -25.37
N ASP A 493 -12.82 6.34 -24.28
CA ASP A 493 -12.61 5.61 -23.01
C ASP A 493 -12.78 4.08 -23.20
N TRP A 494 -13.61 3.63 -24.16
CA TRP A 494 -13.75 2.21 -24.48
C TRP A 494 -12.46 1.55 -25.01
N ALA A 495 -11.58 2.30 -25.66
CA ALA A 495 -10.30 1.77 -26.14
C ALA A 495 -9.38 1.42 -24.96
N GLY A 496 -9.35 2.27 -23.93
CA GLY A 496 -8.63 2.00 -22.67
C GLY A 496 -9.19 0.77 -21.95
N ILE A 497 -10.52 0.65 -21.89
CA ILE A 497 -11.19 -0.52 -21.28
C ILE A 497 -10.84 -1.80 -22.06
N ALA A 498 -10.91 -1.78 -23.39
CA ALA A 498 -10.57 -2.93 -24.21
C ALA A 498 -9.11 -3.37 -24.03
N LEU A 499 -8.17 -2.41 -23.98
CA LEU A 499 -6.76 -2.70 -23.76
C LEU A 499 -6.51 -3.24 -22.33
N LEU A 500 -7.19 -2.72 -21.33
CA LEU A 500 -7.10 -3.23 -19.97
C LEU A 500 -7.66 -4.66 -19.86
N LEU A 501 -8.78 -4.97 -20.51
CA LEU A 501 -9.32 -6.33 -20.60
C LEU A 501 -8.36 -7.28 -21.31
N TYR A 502 -7.65 -6.80 -22.33
CA TYR A 502 -6.59 -7.57 -22.96
C TYR A 502 -5.44 -7.87 -21.98
N PHE A 503 -5.07 -6.94 -21.10
CA PHE A 503 -4.08 -7.21 -20.05
C PHE A 503 -4.58 -8.21 -19.00
N VAL A 504 -5.87 -8.21 -18.68
CA VAL A 504 -6.50 -9.24 -17.84
C VAL A 504 -6.33 -10.62 -18.50
N PHE A 505 -6.62 -10.71 -19.79
CA PHE A 505 -6.43 -11.93 -20.56
C PHE A 505 -4.95 -12.36 -20.58
N LEU A 506 -4.02 -11.44 -20.82
CA LEU A 506 -2.59 -11.73 -20.79
C LEU A 506 -2.11 -12.21 -19.42
N ALA A 507 -2.56 -11.57 -18.33
CA ALA A 507 -2.22 -11.99 -16.97
C ALA A 507 -2.70 -13.43 -16.71
N TRP A 508 -3.93 -13.74 -17.09
CA TRP A 508 -4.47 -15.10 -17.03
C TRP A 508 -3.68 -16.06 -17.92
N TYR A 509 -3.41 -15.70 -19.19
CA TYR A 509 -2.67 -16.54 -20.12
C TYR A 509 -1.25 -16.85 -19.64
N VAL A 510 -0.53 -15.86 -19.14
CA VAL A 510 0.81 -16.04 -18.56
C VAL A 510 0.75 -17.01 -17.37
N ALA A 511 -0.27 -16.86 -16.51
CA ALA A 511 -0.48 -17.77 -15.38
C ALA A 511 -0.69 -19.24 -15.83
N VAL A 512 -1.47 -19.48 -16.88
CA VAL A 512 -1.84 -20.84 -17.32
C VAL A 512 -0.88 -21.48 -18.33
N ARG A 513 0.01 -20.68 -18.94
CA ARG A 513 0.92 -21.13 -20.01
C ARG A 513 1.74 -22.40 -19.69
N PRO A 514 2.34 -22.56 -18.48
CA PRO A 514 3.06 -23.78 -18.13
C PRO A 514 2.17 -25.03 -18.16
N GLY A 515 0.93 -24.92 -17.66
CA GLY A 515 -0.05 -26.01 -17.70
C GLY A 515 -0.49 -26.37 -19.13
N LEU A 516 -0.69 -25.36 -19.98
CA LEU A 516 -1.00 -25.60 -21.40
C LEU A 516 0.14 -26.31 -22.13
N ALA A 517 1.40 -26.00 -21.78
CA ALA A 517 2.56 -26.70 -22.34
C ALA A 517 2.59 -28.17 -21.92
N LEU A 518 2.27 -28.47 -20.66
CA LEU A 518 2.15 -29.86 -20.17
C LEU A 518 1.01 -30.61 -20.88
N LEU A 519 -0.16 -29.98 -21.04
CA LEU A 519 -1.28 -30.58 -21.77
C LEU A 519 -0.92 -30.93 -23.23
N ARG A 520 -0.17 -30.05 -23.92
CA ARG A 520 0.30 -30.32 -25.29
C ARG A 520 1.29 -31.47 -25.34
N LYS A 521 2.25 -31.51 -24.41
CA LYS A 521 3.23 -32.59 -24.31
C LYS A 521 2.55 -33.94 -24.09
N ASN A 522 1.54 -33.99 -23.27
CA ASN A 522 0.82 -35.22 -22.91
C ASN A 522 -0.20 -35.68 -23.99
N ARG A 523 -0.62 -34.78 -24.89
CA ARG A 523 -1.47 -35.14 -26.06
C ARG A 523 -0.64 -35.66 -27.26
N GLY A 524 0.65 -35.37 -27.27
CA GLY A 524 1.56 -35.84 -28.30
C GLY A 524 2.25 -37.18 -27.97
N GLN A 525 1.98 -37.75 -26.80
CA GLN A 525 2.33 -39.11 -26.35
C GLN A 525 1.06 -39.97 -26.29
#